data_c22c343ca09fc20cfead06bb57c1bb06
#
_entry.id   c22c343ca09fc20cfead06bb57c1bb06
#
_cell.length_a   1.000
_cell.length_b   1.000
_cell.length_c   1.000
_cell.angle_alpha   90.00
_cell.angle_beta   90.00
_cell.angle_gamma   90.00
#
_symmetry.space_group_name_H-M   'P 1'
#
loop_
_entity.id
_entity.type
_entity.pdbx_description
1 polymer ?
#
loop_
_entity_poly.entity_id
_entity_poly.type
_entity_poly.pdbx_seq_one_letter_code
_entity_poly.pdbx_strand_id
1 'polypeptide(L)'
;MTTQESTITPESTISPEECAEEVKLMARRTALLFYYFASTLLEELGEEEGKRLIQKAVWAFGEHCGRVVREQVEAMGLPPTNENFSRVRDLPNYGWEIDFVTHPDGEVRPIARYCPLAATFKELGPRGQEIGRMYCYIDQAKQRAYNSEFEFVHPKNVLDGDPYCEFLIVPRK
;
A
#
# COMPACT_ATOMS: atom_id res chain seq x y z
N MET A 1 0.71 -40.37 -41.20
CA MET A 1 1.04 -39.88 -39.86
C MET A 1 1.68 -38.52 -40.03
N THR A 2 0.92 -37.48 -39.93
CA THR A 2 1.37 -36.06 -40.11
C THR A 2 1.63 -35.52 -38.71
N THR A 3 2.93 -35.32 -38.41
CA THR A 3 3.37 -34.62 -37.20
C THR A 3 2.99 -33.15 -37.32
N GLN A 4 2.04 -32.70 -36.48
CA GLN A 4 1.80 -31.27 -36.26
C GLN A 4 2.96 -30.73 -35.42
N GLU A 5 3.83 -29.94 -36.04
CA GLU A 5 4.71 -29.04 -35.30
C GLU A 5 3.87 -27.98 -34.58
N SER A 6 3.87 -28.04 -33.24
CA SER A 6 3.34 -26.97 -32.42
C SER A 6 4.25 -25.76 -32.54
N THR A 7 3.84 -24.77 -33.30
CA THR A 7 4.44 -23.44 -33.32
C THR A 7 4.27 -22.81 -31.94
N ILE A 8 5.34 -22.85 -31.13
CA ILE A 8 5.45 -22.05 -29.91
C ILE A 8 5.53 -20.60 -30.37
N THR A 9 4.45 -19.85 -30.23
CA THR A 9 4.46 -18.38 -30.37
C THR A 9 5.45 -17.82 -29.33
N PRO A 10 6.35 -16.88 -29.71
CA PRO A 10 7.25 -16.26 -28.75
C PRO A 10 6.41 -15.63 -27.64
N GLU A 11 6.78 -15.93 -26.38
CA GLU A 11 6.18 -15.29 -25.20
C GLU A 11 6.23 -13.78 -25.41
N SER A 12 5.05 -13.15 -25.47
CA SER A 12 4.97 -11.70 -25.49
C SER A 12 5.43 -11.20 -24.13
N THR A 13 6.61 -10.63 -24.07
CA THR A 13 7.11 -9.98 -22.87
C THR A 13 6.27 -8.73 -22.62
N ILE A 14 5.53 -8.70 -21.51
CA ILE A 14 4.76 -7.53 -21.09
C ILE A 14 5.71 -6.37 -20.80
N SER A 15 5.43 -5.20 -21.36
CA SER A 15 6.23 -4.00 -21.11
C SER A 15 6.05 -3.47 -19.67
N PRO A 16 6.99 -2.68 -19.13
CA PRO A 16 6.83 -2.02 -17.84
C PRO A 16 5.57 -1.13 -17.75
N GLU A 17 5.21 -0.49 -18.86
CA GLU A 17 4.03 0.35 -18.99
C GLU A 17 2.74 -0.48 -18.91
N GLU A 18 2.68 -1.60 -19.63
CA GLU A 18 1.57 -2.54 -19.55
C GLU A 18 1.44 -3.14 -18.14
N CYS A 19 2.56 -3.53 -17.50
CA CYS A 19 2.56 -3.96 -16.11
C CYS A 19 2.00 -2.90 -15.16
N ALA A 20 2.37 -1.62 -15.37
CA ALA A 20 1.86 -0.52 -14.55
C ALA A 20 0.35 -0.35 -14.69
N GLU A 21 -0.20 -0.46 -15.91
CA GLU A 21 -1.65 -0.35 -16.15
C GLU A 21 -2.43 -1.51 -15.52
N GLU A 22 -1.94 -2.74 -15.63
CA GLU A 22 -2.55 -3.90 -14.97
C GLU A 22 -2.57 -3.76 -13.44
N VAL A 23 -1.46 -3.28 -12.86
CA VAL A 23 -1.38 -3.01 -11.41
C VAL A 23 -2.35 -1.89 -11.01
N LYS A 24 -2.45 -0.80 -11.79
CA LYS A 24 -3.42 0.28 -11.53
C LYS A 24 -4.86 -0.24 -11.58
N LEU A 25 -5.18 -1.10 -12.55
CA LEU A 25 -6.50 -1.72 -12.68
C LEU A 25 -6.84 -2.57 -11.46
N MET A 26 -5.91 -3.41 -10.98
CA MET A 26 -6.10 -4.22 -9.78
C MET A 26 -6.18 -3.37 -8.51
N ALA A 27 -5.36 -2.33 -8.39
CA ALA A 27 -5.42 -1.38 -7.27
C ALA A 27 -6.78 -0.66 -7.23
N ARG A 28 -7.30 -0.23 -8.41
CA ARG A 28 -8.62 0.36 -8.53
C ARG A 28 -9.71 -0.60 -8.04
N ARG A 29 -9.68 -1.87 -8.44
CA ARG A 29 -10.65 -2.88 -7.99
C ARG A 29 -10.58 -3.09 -6.48
N THR A 30 -9.36 -3.13 -5.93
CA THR A 30 -9.16 -3.26 -4.48
C THR A 30 -9.71 -2.06 -3.72
N ALA A 31 -9.44 -0.83 -4.19
CA ALA A 31 -9.96 0.39 -3.59
C ALA A 31 -11.49 0.45 -3.62
N LEU A 32 -12.11 0.08 -4.77
CA LEU A 32 -13.57 0.02 -4.89
C LEU A 32 -14.17 -1.03 -3.96
N LEU A 33 -13.58 -2.23 -3.89
CA LEU A 33 -14.05 -3.28 -3.00
C LEU A 33 -14.02 -2.81 -1.55
N PHE A 34 -12.89 -2.23 -1.12
CA PHE A 34 -12.76 -1.66 0.22
C PHE A 34 -13.77 -0.55 0.48
N TYR A 35 -13.94 0.36 -0.48
CA TYR A 35 -14.91 1.46 -0.36
C TYR A 35 -16.32 0.94 -0.10
N TYR A 36 -16.80 -0.01 -0.90
CA TYR A 36 -18.16 -0.53 -0.74
C TYR A 36 -18.34 -1.33 0.56
N PHE A 37 -17.36 -2.12 0.97
CA PHE A 37 -17.39 -2.78 2.29
C PHE A 37 -17.44 -1.76 3.43
N ALA A 38 -16.57 -0.75 3.37
CA ALA A 38 -16.51 0.27 4.40
C ALA A 38 -17.81 1.10 4.44
N SER A 39 -18.32 1.54 3.28
CA SER A 39 -19.57 2.28 3.19
C SER A 39 -20.74 1.51 3.78
N THR A 40 -20.87 0.22 3.44
CA THR A 40 -21.91 -0.64 4.00
C THR A 40 -21.82 -0.75 5.52
N LEU A 41 -20.61 -0.93 6.07
CA LEU A 41 -20.43 -0.98 7.53
C LEU A 41 -20.81 0.34 8.21
N LEU A 42 -20.49 1.48 7.57
CA LEU A 42 -20.84 2.80 8.10
C LEU A 42 -22.36 3.06 8.02
N GLU A 43 -23.01 2.62 6.96
CA GLU A 43 -24.46 2.73 6.76
C GLU A 43 -25.24 1.87 7.75
N GLU A 44 -24.84 0.60 7.94
CA GLU A 44 -25.55 -0.37 8.77
C GLU A 44 -25.32 -0.18 10.27
N LEU A 45 -24.10 0.24 10.68
CA LEU A 45 -23.68 0.28 12.08
C LEU A 45 -23.55 1.71 12.62
N GLY A 46 -23.65 2.73 11.75
CA GLY A 46 -23.36 4.12 12.07
C GLY A 46 -21.87 4.43 12.08
N GLU A 47 -21.57 5.73 12.11
CA GLU A 47 -20.20 6.26 11.94
C GLU A 47 -19.20 5.72 12.97
N GLU A 48 -19.58 5.69 14.24
CA GLU A 48 -18.66 5.33 15.33
C GLU A 48 -18.28 3.84 15.26
N GLU A 49 -19.25 2.97 15.26
CA GLU A 49 -19.02 1.53 15.28
C GLU A 49 -18.49 1.03 13.93
N GLY A 50 -18.99 1.58 12.82
CA GLY A 50 -18.48 1.29 11.48
C GLY A 50 -16.99 1.63 11.35
N LYS A 51 -16.57 2.85 11.74
CA LYS A 51 -15.16 3.26 11.74
C LYS A 51 -14.30 2.36 12.62
N ARG A 52 -14.78 2.02 13.81
CA ARG A 52 -14.06 1.13 14.72
C ARG A 52 -13.79 -0.24 14.09
N LEU A 53 -14.78 -0.83 13.43
CA LEU A 53 -14.65 -2.14 12.78
C LEU A 53 -13.76 -2.08 11.52
N ILE A 54 -13.90 -1.03 10.71
CA ILE A 54 -13.04 -0.80 9.54
C ILE A 54 -11.58 -0.69 9.98
N GLN A 55 -11.29 0.15 10.97
CA GLN A 55 -9.93 0.32 11.48
C GLN A 55 -9.36 -0.98 12.05
N LYS A 56 -10.17 -1.75 12.78
CA LYS A 56 -9.77 -3.07 13.30
C LYS A 56 -9.40 -4.04 12.16
N ALA A 57 -10.19 -4.07 11.09
CA ALA A 57 -9.93 -4.94 9.95
C ALA A 57 -8.67 -4.53 9.17
N VAL A 58 -8.51 -3.22 8.91
CA VAL A 58 -7.32 -2.67 8.23
C VAL A 58 -6.08 -2.91 9.06
N TRP A 59 -6.17 -2.72 10.38
CA TRP A 59 -5.07 -2.98 11.29
C TRP A 59 -4.63 -4.44 11.25
N ALA A 60 -5.58 -5.39 11.36
CA ALA A 60 -5.30 -6.82 11.29
C ALA A 60 -4.65 -7.23 9.95
N PHE A 61 -5.10 -6.63 8.84
CA PHE A 61 -4.51 -6.85 7.52
C PHE A 61 -3.08 -6.30 7.45
N GLY A 62 -2.85 -5.07 7.92
CA GLY A 62 -1.51 -4.49 7.98
C GLY A 62 -0.54 -5.31 8.84
N GLU A 63 -0.99 -5.77 10.02
CA GLU A 63 -0.19 -6.66 10.86
C GLU A 63 0.15 -7.98 10.17
N HIS A 64 -0.77 -8.56 9.40
CA HIS A 64 -0.50 -9.75 8.60
C HIS A 64 0.62 -9.47 7.58
N CYS A 65 0.51 -8.40 6.79
CA CYS A 65 1.52 -8.00 5.82
C CYS A 65 2.90 -7.78 6.49
N GLY A 66 2.93 -7.08 7.63
CA GLY A 66 4.18 -6.82 8.37
C GLY A 66 4.84 -8.09 8.88
N ARG A 67 4.08 -9.04 9.41
CA ARG A 67 4.60 -10.35 9.83
C ARG A 67 5.19 -11.13 8.66
N VAL A 68 4.50 -11.17 7.51
CA VAL A 68 4.99 -11.86 6.30
C VAL A 68 6.32 -11.27 5.83
N VAL A 69 6.44 -9.93 5.78
CA VAL A 69 7.71 -9.27 5.40
C VAL A 69 8.81 -9.60 6.41
N ARG A 70 8.51 -9.56 7.71
CA ARG A 70 9.45 -9.91 8.78
C ARG A 70 9.95 -11.35 8.64
N GLU A 71 9.07 -12.32 8.50
CA GLU A 71 9.40 -13.73 8.34
C GLU A 71 10.31 -13.96 7.13
N GLN A 72 10.06 -13.27 6.02
CA GLN A 72 10.89 -13.39 4.82
C GLN A 72 12.28 -12.77 5.01
N VAL A 73 12.40 -11.62 5.70
CA VAL A 73 13.69 -11.01 6.05
C VAL A 73 14.48 -11.92 6.98
N GLU A 74 13.84 -12.47 8.01
CA GLU A 74 14.45 -13.39 8.96
C GLU A 74 14.90 -14.71 8.27
N ALA A 75 14.12 -15.21 7.29
CA ALA A 75 14.50 -16.37 6.48
C ALA A 75 15.73 -16.13 5.59
N MET A 76 16.06 -14.88 5.29
CA MET A 76 17.33 -14.50 4.63
C MET A 76 18.52 -14.45 5.62
N GLY A 77 18.32 -14.72 6.91
CA GLY A 77 19.33 -14.57 7.95
C GLY A 77 19.59 -13.11 8.34
N LEU A 78 18.69 -12.20 8.04
CA LEU A 78 18.82 -10.76 8.29
C LEU A 78 17.95 -10.34 9.49
N PRO A 79 18.40 -9.37 10.30
CA PRO A 79 17.57 -8.79 11.35
C PRO A 79 16.47 -7.91 10.74
N PRO A 80 15.28 -7.81 11.36
CA PRO A 80 14.17 -7.00 10.86
C PRO A 80 14.37 -5.49 11.13
N THR A 81 15.43 -4.91 10.56
CA THR A 81 15.72 -3.48 10.61
C THR A 81 14.97 -2.74 9.49
N ASN A 82 14.78 -1.41 9.63
CA ASN A 82 14.15 -0.60 8.59
C ASN A 82 14.90 -0.67 7.24
N GLU A 83 16.23 -0.82 7.25
CA GLU A 83 17.06 -1.00 6.06
C GLU A 83 16.75 -2.31 5.32
N ASN A 84 16.41 -3.36 6.06
CA ASN A 84 16.12 -4.68 5.49
C ASN A 84 14.66 -4.83 5.03
N PHE A 85 13.77 -3.90 5.40
CA PHE A 85 12.37 -3.93 4.98
C PHE A 85 12.22 -3.97 3.46
N SER A 86 12.99 -3.16 2.74
CA SER A 86 12.93 -3.05 1.28
C SER A 86 13.53 -4.24 0.51
N ARG A 87 14.18 -5.19 1.20
CA ARG A 87 14.73 -6.41 0.57
C ARG A 87 13.64 -7.43 0.20
N VAL A 88 12.48 -7.28 0.78
CA VAL A 88 11.30 -8.11 0.50
C VAL A 88 10.22 -7.24 -0.14
N ARG A 89 9.58 -7.79 -1.16
CA ARG A 89 8.48 -7.09 -1.85
C ARG A 89 7.15 -7.41 -1.16
N ASP A 90 6.48 -6.37 -0.72
CA ASP A 90 5.11 -6.43 -0.21
C ASP A 90 4.11 -5.87 -1.24
N LEU A 91 4.57 -4.99 -2.13
CA LEU A 91 3.78 -4.38 -3.19
C LEU A 91 4.45 -4.55 -4.55
N PRO A 92 3.70 -4.50 -5.66
CA PRO A 92 4.27 -4.43 -6.99
C PRO A 92 5.18 -3.22 -7.16
N ASN A 93 6.22 -3.33 -8.02
CA ASN A 93 7.12 -2.22 -8.31
C ASN A 93 6.53 -1.18 -9.27
N TYR A 94 5.41 -1.51 -9.90
CA TYR A 94 4.76 -0.69 -10.91
C TYR A 94 3.45 -0.11 -10.38
N GLY A 95 3.00 0.97 -11.02
CA GLY A 95 1.70 1.57 -10.73
C GLY A 95 1.72 2.67 -9.67
N TRP A 96 2.79 2.80 -8.88
CA TRP A 96 3.04 3.93 -7.97
C TRP A 96 4.16 4.81 -8.52
N GLU A 97 4.10 6.12 -8.24
CA GLU A 97 5.19 7.06 -8.52
C GLU A 97 5.82 7.48 -7.20
N ILE A 98 6.97 6.88 -6.90
CA ILE A 98 7.71 7.12 -5.66
C ILE A 98 9.00 7.84 -6.00
N ASP A 99 9.21 9.00 -5.37
CA ASP A 99 10.46 9.76 -5.43
C ASP A 99 11.15 9.75 -4.07
N PHE A 100 12.44 10.08 -4.07
CA PHE A 100 13.22 10.30 -2.85
C PHE A 100 13.65 11.77 -2.80
N VAL A 101 13.24 12.47 -1.77
CA VAL A 101 13.48 13.91 -1.62
C VAL A 101 14.37 14.17 -0.42
N THR A 102 15.43 14.98 -0.61
CA THR A 102 16.25 15.47 0.51
C THR A 102 15.53 16.62 1.20
N HIS A 103 15.26 16.45 2.48
CA HIS A 103 14.61 17.45 3.33
C HIS A 103 15.61 18.47 3.90
N PRO A 104 15.15 19.62 4.43
CA PRO A 104 16.04 20.64 5.01
C PRO A 104 16.91 20.15 6.19
N ASP A 105 16.49 19.06 6.86
CA ASP A 105 17.25 18.37 7.91
C ASP A 105 18.38 17.47 7.38
N GLY A 106 18.50 17.35 6.04
CA GLY A 106 19.47 16.51 5.34
C GLY A 106 19.03 15.05 5.17
N GLU A 107 17.88 14.65 5.71
CA GLU A 107 17.36 13.30 5.53
C GLU A 107 16.73 13.10 4.14
N VAL A 108 16.95 11.94 3.57
CA VAL A 108 16.29 11.51 2.32
C VAL A 108 15.06 10.70 2.68
N ARG A 109 13.89 11.18 2.27
CA ARG A 109 12.61 10.52 2.56
C ARG A 109 11.87 10.14 1.28
N PRO A 110 11.21 8.99 1.26
CA PRO A 110 10.33 8.63 0.16
C PRO A 110 9.06 9.48 0.20
N ILE A 111 8.63 9.90 -0.99
CA ILE A 111 7.33 10.54 -1.20
C ILE A 111 6.60 9.79 -2.32
N ALA A 112 5.29 9.65 -2.21
CA ALA A 112 4.46 9.14 -3.29
C ALA A 112 3.74 10.31 -3.98
N ARG A 113 4.09 10.59 -5.24
CA ARG A 113 3.38 11.56 -6.08
C ARG A 113 2.09 10.98 -6.61
N TYR A 114 2.08 9.68 -6.86
CA TYR A 114 0.91 8.97 -7.31
C TYR A 114 0.76 7.64 -6.56
N CYS A 115 -0.47 7.40 -6.08
CA CYS A 115 -0.92 6.15 -5.49
C CYS A 115 -2.23 5.75 -6.17
N PRO A 116 -2.30 4.59 -6.85
CA PRO A 116 -3.49 4.19 -7.62
C PRO A 116 -4.71 3.95 -6.72
N LEU A 117 -4.51 3.54 -5.48
CA LEU A 117 -5.58 3.42 -4.48
C LEU A 117 -6.13 4.80 -4.13
N ALA A 118 -5.25 5.74 -3.78
CA ALA A 118 -5.65 7.11 -3.43
C ALA A 118 -6.33 7.84 -4.60
N ALA A 119 -5.85 7.65 -5.83
CA ALA A 119 -6.48 8.20 -7.03
C ALA A 119 -7.94 7.72 -7.14
N THR A 120 -8.19 6.43 -6.95
CA THR A 120 -9.54 5.86 -6.97
C THR A 120 -10.42 6.42 -5.85
N PHE A 121 -9.90 6.53 -4.63
CA PHE A 121 -10.67 7.11 -3.51
C PHE A 121 -11.01 8.59 -3.75
N LYS A 122 -10.13 9.36 -4.38
CA LYS A 122 -10.41 10.76 -4.77
C LYS A 122 -11.53 10.88 -5.80
N GLU A 123 -11.61 9.96 -6.77
CA GLU A 123 -12.70 9.92 -7.76
C GLU A 123 -14.08 9.71 -7.11
N LEU A 124 -14.13 9.07 -5.93
CA LEU A 124 -15.35 8.83 -5.16
C LEU A 124 -15.76 10.02 -4.27
N GLY A 125 -15.07 11.17 -4.42
CA GLY A 125 -15.37 12.40 -3.71
C GLY A 125 -14.95 12.40 -2.23
N PRO A 126 -15.49 13.34 -1.42
CA PRO A 126 -15.07 13.53 -0.03
C PRO A 126 -15.22 12.26 0.83
N ARG A 127 -16.31 11.52 0.63
CA ARG A 127 -16.52 10.25 1.37
C ARG A 127 -15.51 9.19 0.98
N GLY A 128 -15.15 9.12 -0.30
CA GLY A 128 -14.09 8.25 -0.78
C GLY A 128 -12.75 8.57 -0.15
N GLN A 129 -12.41 9.85 -0.04
CA GLN A 129 -11.16 10.30 0.60
C GLN A 129 -11.14 9.93 2.09
N GLU A 130 -12.23 10.15 2.83
CA GLU A 130 -12.35 9.76 4.24
C GLU A 130 -12.15 8.24 4.44
N ILE A 131 -12.84 7.43 3.64
CA ILE A 131 -12.72 5.97 3.67
C ILE A 131 -11.29 5.53 3.27
N GLY A 132 -10.73 6.14 2.23
CA GLY A 132 -9.36 5.89 1.81
C GLY A 132 -8.33 6.20 2.89
N ARG A 133 -8.55 7.28 3.67
CA ARG A 133 -7.68 7.59 4.82
C ARG A 133 -7.68 6.48 5.87
N MET A 134 -8.82 5.83 6.10
CA MET A 134 -8.87 4.67 7.00
C MET A 134 -8.05 3.49 6.44
N TYR A 135 -8.03 3.30 5.11
CA TYR A 135 -7.19 2.28 4.50
C TYR A 135 -5.68 2.54 4.71
N CYS A 136 -5.24 3.80 4.69
CA CYS A 136 -3.83 4.16 4.89
C CYS A 136 -3.25 3.75 6.26
N TYR A 137 -4.08 3.40 7.25
CA TYR A 137 -3.61 2.84 8.53
C TYR A 137 -2.93 1.47 8.39
N ILE A 138 -3.05 0.83 7.23
CA ILE A 138 -2.31 -0.41 6.90
C ILE A 138 -0.80 -0.24 7.07
N ASP A 139 -0.23 0.91 6.67
CA ASP A 139 1.21 1.15 6.72
C ASP A 139 1.73 1.21 8.16
N GLN A 140 0.96 1.82 9.05
CA GLN A 140 1.27 1.90 10.49
C GLN A 140 1.23 0.51 11.14
N ALA A 141 0.18 -0.26 10.87
CA ALA A 141 0.03 -1.62 11.37
C ALA A 141 1.14 -2.55 10.84
N LYS A 142 1.47 -2.42 9.56
CA LYS A 142 2.52 -3.18 8.89
C LYS A 142 3.89 -2.90 9.51
N GLN A 143 4.26 -1.62 9.67
CA GLN A 143 5.52 -1.24 10.30
C GLN A 143 5.61 -1.78 11.74
N ARG A 144 4.54 -1.65 12.51
CA ARG A 144 4.49 -2.13 13.89
C ARG A 144 4.68 -3.63 14.01
N ALA A 145 4.11 -4.41 13.10
CA ALA A 145 4.25 -5.87 13.09
C ALA A 145 5.63 -6.31 12.56
N TYR A 146 6.22 -5.53 11.65
CA TYR A 146 7.56 -5.77 11.15
C TYR A 146 8.64 -5.46 12.20
N ASN A 147 8.62 -4.27 12.78
CA ASN A 147 9.52 -3.83 13.84
C ASN A 147 8.79 -2.88 14.80
N SER A 148 8.47 -3.40 16.00
CA SER A 148 7.68 -2.67 17.00
C SER A 148 8.41 -1.52 17.70
N GLU A 149 9.74 -1.38 17.49
CA GLU A 149 10.53 -0.26 18.02
C GLU A 149 10.31 1.04 17.24
N PHE A 150 9.72 0.93 16.06
CA PHE A 150 9.45 2.05 15.18
C PHE A 150 7.97 2.19 14.87
N GLU A 151 7.57 3.39 14.52
CA GLU A 151 6.25 3.70 13.99
C GLU A 151 6.35 4.38 12.62
N PHE A 152 5.35 4.12 11.80
CA PHE A 152 5.19 4.74 10.49
C PHE A 152 4.22 5.89 10.60
N VAL A 153 4.60 7.04 10.10
CA VAL A 153 3.75 8.24 10.08
C VAL A 153 3.63 8.81 8.66
N HIS A 154 2.50 9.43 8.37
CA HIS A 154 2.26 10.21 7.17
C HIS A 154 2.25 11.70 7.52
N PRO A 155 3.38 12.42 7.44
CA PRO A 155 3.40 13.86 7.64
C PRO A 155 2.51 14.62 6.64
N LYS A 156 2.38 14.05 5.41
CA LYS A 156 1.48 14.51 4.35
C LYS A 156 0.75 13.35 3.71
N ASN A 157 -0.50 13.59 3.30
CA ASN A 157 -1.30 12.59 2.60
C ASN A 157 -2.20 13.24 1.55
N VAL A 158 -2.16 12.72 0.32
CA VAL A 158 -2.96 13.24 -0.80
C VAL A 158 -4.47 13.15 -0.56
N LEU A 159 -4.92 12.30 0.35
CA LEU A 159 -6.34 12.20 0.75
C LEU A 159 -6.73 13.24 1.79
N ASP A 160 -5.76 13.88 2.44
CA ASP A 160 -5.95 15.03 3.33
C ASP A 160 -5.83 16.38 2.56
N GLY A 161 -5.59 16.32 1.24
CA GLY A 161 -5.46 17.50 0.37
C GLY A 161 -4.02 17.92 0.10
N ASP A 162 -3.03 17.19 0.60
CA ASP A 162 -1.64 17.46 0.32
C ASP A 162 -1.26 17.13 -1.14
N PRO A 163 -0.19 17.74 -1.69
CA PRO A 163 0.23 17.51 -3.07
C PRO A 163 0.88 16.14 -3.30
N TYR A 164 1.32 15.45 -2.25
CA TYR A 164 1.93 14.12 -2.26
C TYR A 164 1.79 13.46 -0.88
N CYS A 165 1.99 12.14 -0.82
CA CYS A 165 2.17 11.46 0.47
C CYS A 165 3.65 11.50 0.86
N GLU A 166 3.94 11.84 2.11
CA GLU A 166 5.28 11.75 2.71
C GLU A 166 5.29 10.61 3.73
N PHE A 167 6.35 9.82 3.71
CA PHE A 167 6.51 8.65 4.56
C PHE A 167 7.69 8.84 5.50
N LEU A 168 7.46 8.63 6.79
CA LEU A 168 8.48 8.76 7.80
C LEU A 168 8.39 7.60 8.79
N ILE A 169 9.54 6.98 9.09
CA ILE A 169 9.67 5.94 10.12
C ILE A 169 10.44 6.55 11.28
N VAL A 170 9.83 6.61 12.45
CA VAL A 170 10.41 7.23 13.65
C VAL A 170 10.51 6.22 14.79
N PRO A 171 11.50 6.36 15.69
CA PRO A 171 11.54 5.56 16.90
C PRO A 171 10.27 5.76 17.73
N ARG A 172 9.73 4.67 18.23
CA ARG A 172 8.56 4.71 19.09
C ARG A 172 8.96 5.18 20.49
N LYS A 173 8.21 6.13 21.03
CA LYS A 173 8.39 6.67 22.39
C LYS A 173 7.80 5.74 23.44
#